data_792c5f53d9f8c0aedbd86eb3562e5164
#
_entry.id   792c5f53d9f8c0aedbd86eb3562e5164
#
_cell.length_a   1.000
_cell.length_b   1.000
_cell.length_c   1.000
_cell.angle_alpha   90.00
_cell.angle_beta   90.00
_cell.angle_gamma   90.00
#
_symmetry.space_group_name_H-M   'P 1'
#
loop_
_entity.id
_entity.type
_entity.pdbx_description
1 polymer ?
#
loop_
_entity_poly.entity_id
_entity_poly.type
_entity_poly.pdbx_seq_one_letter_code
_entity_poly.pdbx_strand_id
1 'polypeptide(L)'
;NSKMASALPRFTALTTVFPDYARYADVMRGIEAKYAYNPDKANEVVTAEMQAMGAELVDGKWAFNGTPLSLIFIIRTEDNRRPIGDYFASQLESIGFTVDRQYKTRSEASPIWNQSEPTDGLWNLYTAGWISPSIDRDEGDQFSAYYTNRGSPSPLWQAYVPVPELDAAALKLESNDFTSLAERRSLFETALPLSMEESYQVWVVDE
;
A
#
# COMPACT_ATOMS: atom_id res chain seq x y z
N ASN A 1 0.84 -24.44 -2.21
CA ASN A 1 1.76 -24.09 -1.10
C ASN A 1 3.23 -23.96 -1.53
N SER A 2 3.65 -24.44 -2.71
CA SER A 2 5.03 -24.26 -3.20
C SER A 2 5.33 -22.81 -3.62
N LYS A 3 4.33 -22.05 -4.06
CA LYS A 3 4.51 -20.65 -4.45
C LYS A 3 4.82 -19.75 -3.24
N MET A 4 4.15 -19.95 -2.11
CA MET A 4 4.46 -19.18 -0.88
C MET A 4 5.84 -19.49 -0.30
N ALA A 5 6.40 -20.68 -0.57
CA ALA A 5 7.73 -21.04 -0.08
C ALA A 5 8.87 -20.29 -0.80
N SER A 6 8.60 -19.69 -1.96
CA SER A 6 9.55 -18.87 -2.74
C SER A 6 9.22 -17.37 -2.71
N ALA A 7 8.16 -16.96 -2.01
CA ALA A 7 7.78 -15.57 -1.90
C ALA A 7 8.83 -14.78 -1.10
N LEU A 8 9.21 -13.61 -1.60
CA LEU A 8 10.13 -12.70 -0.93
C LEU A 8 9.33 -11.56 -0.29
N PRO A 9 9.65 -11.17 0.95
CA PRO A 9 9.05 -9.99 1.55
C PRO A 9 9.34 -8.75 0.70
N ARG A 10 8.32 -7.93 0.48
CA ARG A 10 8.42 -6.68 -0.26
C ARG A 10 7.91 -5.55 0.61
N PHE A 11 8.66 -4.44 0.69
CA PHE A 11 8.35 -3.33 1.59
C PHE A 11 8.09 -2.01 0.85
N THR A 12 8.39 -1.94 -0.44
CA THR A 12 8.25 -0.70 -1.23
C THR A 12 7.79 -1.00 -2.65
N ALA A 13 7.63 0.05 -3.46
CA ALA A 13 7.31 -0.08 -4.89
C ALA A 13 8.36 -0.86 -5.69
N LEU A 14 9.61 -0.94 -5.21
CA LEU A 14 10.67 -1.68 -5.91
C LEU A 14 10.49 -3.19 -5.77
N THR A 15 10.64 -3.89 -6.89
CA THR A 15 10.54 -5.34 -6.97
C THR A 15 11.82 -6.00 -6.47
N THR A 16 11.73 -6.95 -5.55
CA THR A 16 12.88 -7.51 -4.81
C THR A 16 13.93 -8.19 -5.69
N VAL A 17 13.55 -8.67 -6.87
CA VAL A 17 14.45 -9.34 -7.81
C VAL A 17 15.02 -8.41 -8.88
N PHE A 18 14.64 -7.14 -8.91
CA PHE A 18 15.10 -6.18 -9.90
C PHE A 18 16.33 -5.38 -9.45
N PRO A 19 17.14 -4.84 -10.37
CA PRO A 19 18.41 -4.21 -10.03
C PRO A 19 18.31 -3.00 -9.09
N ASP A 20 17.23 -2.21 -9.18
CA ASP A 20 17.07 -1.02 -8.36
C ASP A 20 16.84 -1.37 -6.89
N TYR A 21 16.18 -2.49 -6.57
CA TYR A 21 16.08 -2.96 -5.19
C TYR A 21 17.48 -3.16 -4.56
N ALA A 22 18.38 -3.85 -5.24
CA ALA A 22 19.74 -4.05 -4.76
C ALA A 22 20.56 -2.74 -4.72
N ARG A 23 20.36 -1.84 -5.70
CA ARG A 23 21.07 -0.56 -5.82
C ARG A 23 20.74 0.39 -4.66
N TYR A 24 19.52 0.36 -4.15
CA TYR A 24 19.05 1.19 -3.04
C TYR A 24 18.82 0.40 -1.75
N ALA A 25 19.48 -0.74 -1.59
CA ALA A 25 19.32 -1.64 -0.45
C ALA A 25 19.59 -0.97 0.92
N ASP A 26 20.46 0.01 0.98
CA ASP A 26 20.75 0.78 2.19
C ASP A 26 19.57 1.68 2.60
N VAL A 27 18.93 2.35 1.63
CA VAL A 27 17.69 3.14 1.84
C VAL A 27 16.56 2.20 2.27
N MET A 28 16.41 1.07 1.58
CA MET A 28 15.40 0.06 1.88
C MET A 28 15.50 -0.49 3.31
N ARG A 29 16.72 -0.76 3.80
CA ARG A 29 16.91 -1.23 5.19
C ARG A 29 16.45 -0.22 6.24
N GLY A 30 16.63 1.09 5.98
CA GLY A 30 16.10 2.13 6.86
C GLY A 30 14.57 2.12 6.91
N ILE A 31 13.94 1.93 5.76
CA ILE A 31 12.48 1.82 5.64
C ILE A 31 11.97 0.55 6.32
N GLU A 32 12.60 -0.61 6.07
CA GLU A 32 12.26 -1.88 6.72
C GLU A 32 12.32 -1.77 8.26
N ALA A 33 13.35 -1.12 8.80
CA ALA A 33 13.49 -0.91 10.23
C ALA A 33 12.39 -0.01 10.80
N LYS A 34 11.99 1.06 10.07
CA LYS A 34 10.94 2.00 10.47
C LYS A 34 9.56 1.33 10.49
N TYR A 35 9.27 0.48 9.50
CA TYR A 35 7.97 -0.16 9.30
C TYR A 35 7.96 -1.66 9.64
N ALA A 36 8.95 -2.13 10.39
CA ALA A 36 8.98 -3.51 10.90
C ALA A 36 7.71 -3.84 11.68
N TYR A 37 7.27 -5.10 11.60
CA TYR A 37 6.08 -5.56 12.31
C TYR A 37 6.17 -5.26 13.82
N ASN A 38 5.29 -4.40 14.29
CA ASN A 38 5.22 -3.96 15.68
C ASN A 38 3.76 -3.67 16.06
N PRO A 39 3.02 -4.68 16.54
CA PRO A 39 1.59 -4.52 16.87
C PRO A 39 1.35 -3.55 18.02
N ASP A 40 2.27 -3.45 18.98
CA ASP A 40 2.14 -2.51 20.10
C ASP A 40 2.23 -1.06 19.60
N LYS A 41 3.20 -0.77 18.72
CA LYS A 41 3.32 0.54 18.08
C LYS A 41 2.14 0.85 17.17
N ALA A 42 1.65 -0.12 16.41
CA ALA A 42 0.47 0.04 15.58
C ALA A 42 -0.75 0.40 16.44
N ASN A 43 -0.97 -0.30 17.55
CA ASN A 43 -2.06 0.00 18.46
C ASN A 43 -1.92 1.38 19.12
N GLU A 44 -0.71 1.78 19.52
CA GLU A 44 -0.43 3.11 20.07
C GLU A 44 -0.81 4.21 19.06
N VAL A 45 -0.31 4.13 17.82
CA VAL A 45 -0.53 5.14 16.78
C VAL A 45 -2.01 5.19 16.41
N VAL A 46 -2.64 4.04 16.13
CA VAL A 46 -4.06 3.98 15.80
C VAL A 46 -4.91 4.54 16.93
N THR A 47 -4.61 4.22 18.18
CA THR A 47 -5.35 4.76 19.32
C THR A 47 -5.26 6.28 19.37
N ALA A 48 -4.06 6.85 19.22
CA ALA A 48 -3.87 8.29 19.24
C ALA A 48 -4.64 9.00 18.12
N GLU A 49 -4.55 8.49 16.89
CA GLU A 49 -5.21 9.08 15.71
C GLU A 49 -6.73 8.94 15.79
N MET A 50 -7.25 7.78 16.18
CA MET A 50 -8.69 7.57 16.33
C MET A 50 -9.29 8.50 17.38
N GLN A 51 -8.62 8.68 18.52
CA GLN A 51 -9.05 9.62 19.56
C GLN A 51 -8.97 11.08 19.09
N ALA A 52 -7.91 11.45 18.35
CA ALA A 52 -7.78 12.80 17.79
C ALA A 52 -8.91 13.14 16.80
N MET A 53 -9.42 12.13 16.08
CA MET A 53 -10.60 12.27 15.21
C MET A 53 -11.93 12.23 15.97
N GLY A 54 -11.94 12.05 17.28
CA GLY A 54 -13.14 11.98 18.10
C GLY A 54 -13.82 10.61 18.14
N ALA A 55 -13.12 9.54 17.74
CA ALA A 55 -13.62 8.19 17.91
C ALA A 55 -13.32 7.68 19.32
N GLU A 56 -14.17 6.77 19.81
CA GLU A 56 -14.07 6.15 21.13
C GLU A 56 -14.00 4.63 21.02
N LEU A 57 -13.31 3.99 21.96
CA LEU A 57 -13.29 2.54 22.05
C LEU A 57 -14.43 2.06 22.94
N VAL A 58 -15.48 1.50 22.34
CA VAL A 58 -16.67 0.97 23.03
C VAL A 58 -16.65 -0.55 22.92
N ASP A 59 -16.65 -1.24 24.06
CA ASP A 59 -16.58 -2.71 24.15
C ASP A 59 -15.44 -3.32 23.30
N GLY A 60 -14.29 -2.63 23.24
CA GLY A 60 -13.13 -3.06 22.48
C GLY A 60 -13.23 -2.82 20.97
N LYS A 61 -14.21 -2.02 20.52
CA LYS A 61 -14.40 -1.64 19.11
C LYS A 61 -14.44 -0.13 18.94
N TRP A 62 -13.77 0.36 17.89
CA TRP A 62 -13.82 1.76 17.53
C TRP A 62 -15.20 2.16 17.07
N ALA A 63 -15.70 3.27 17.63
CA ALA A 63 -16.98 3.87 17.28
C ALA A 63 -16.83 5.39 17.11
N PHE A 64 -17.60 5.98 16.22
CA PHE A 64 -17.70 7.43 16.05
C PHE A 64 -19.15 7.86 16.22
N ASN A 65 -19.40 8.82 17.13
CA ASN A 65 -20.75 9.24 17.50
C ASN A 65 -21.67 8.06 17.86
N GLY A 66 -21.16 7.07 18.60
CA GLY A 66 -21.87 5.88 19.00
C GLY A 66 -22.11 4.82 17.91
N THR A 67 -21.65 5.07 16.68
CA THR A 67 -21.76 4.12 15.56
C THR A 67 -20.45 3.35 15.40
N PRO A 68 -20.45 2.00 15.45
CA PRO A 68 -19.25 1.21 15.22
C PRO A 68 -18.62 1.48 13.84
N LEU A 69 -17.30 1.66 13.82
CA LEU A 69 -16.55 1.84 12.59
C LEU A 69 -16.25 0.47 11.97
N SER A 70 -16.71 0.27 10.76
CA SER A 70 -16.49 -0.96 9.99
C SER A 70 -15.65 -0.67 8.75
N LEU A 71 -14.58 -1.44 8.57
CA LEU A 71 -13.75 -1.40 7.38
C LEU A 71 -14.20 -2.47 6.39
N ILE A 72 -14.59 -2.06 5.20
CA ILE A 72 -14.96 -2.99 4.11
C ILE A 72 -13.66 -3.46 3.45
N PHE A 73 -13.37 -4.75 3.58
CA PHE A 73 -12.16 -5.34 3.03
C PHE A 73 -12.49 -6.35 1.93
N ILE A 74 -12.23 -5.99 0.68
CA ILE A 74 -12.38 -6.88 -0.47
C ILE A 74 -11.17 -7.81 -0.53
N ILE A 75 -11.40 -9.10 -0.33
CA ILE A 75 -10.38 -10.15 -0.30
C ILE A 75 -10.55 -11.06 -1.53
N ARG A 76 -9.51 -11.14 -2.36
CA ARG A 76 -9.48 -12.01 -3.54
C ARG A 76 -9.42 -13.47 -3.14
N THR A 77 -10.16 -14.32 -3.88
CA THR A 77 -10.34 -15.75 -3.54
C THR A 77 -9.53 -16.71 -4.41
N GLU A 78 -8.96 -16.24 -5.53
CA GLU A 78 -8.42 -17.11 -6.56
C GLU A 78 -7.00 -17.63 -6.30
N ASP A 79 -6.30 -17.08 -5.30
CA ASP A 79 -4.91 -17.41 -5.00
C ASP A 79 -4.55 -17.18 -3.51
N ASN A 80 -3.26 -17.01 -3.21
CA ASN A 80 -2.75 -16.78 -1.84
C ASN A 80 -3.21 -15.47 -1.20
N ARG A 81 -3.89 -14.58 -1.92
CA ARG A 81 -4.43 -13.34 -1.36
C ARG A 81 -5.51 -13.55 -0.31
N ARG A 82 -6.22 -14.68 -0.37
CA ARG A 82 -7.22 -15.00 0.65
C ARG A 82 -6.61 -15.17 2.04
N PRO A 83 -5.66 -16.07 2.31
CA PRO A 83 -5.05 -16.20 3.62
C PRO A 83 -4.28 -14.93 4.05
N ILE A 84 -3.71 -14.17 3.11
CA ILE A 84 -3.09 -12.88 3.39
C ILE A 84 -4.14 -11.87 3.87
N GLY A 85 -5.25 -11.74 3.15
CA GLY A 85 -6.34 -10.83 3.53
C GLY A 85 -6.97 -11.20 4.86
N ASP A 86 -7.20 -12.49 5.14
CA ASP A 86 -7.71 -12.98 6.41
C ASP A 86 -6.75 -12.64 7.58
N TYR A 87 -5.44 -12.74 7.35
CA TYR A 87 -4.44 -12.36 8.33
C TYR A 87 -4.50 -10.85 8.64
N PHE A 88 -4.49 -10.00 7.60
CA PHE A 88 -4.59 -8.55 7.79
C PHE A 88 -5.89 -8.13 8.47
N ALA A 89 -7.02 -8.71 8.07
CA ALA A 89 -8.29 -8.45 8.72
C ALA A 89 -8.23 -8.77 10.23
N SER A 90 -7.64 -9.92 10.59
CA SER A 90 -7.47 -10.30 12.00
C SER A 90 -6.54 -9.35 12.77
N GLN A 91 -5.50 -8.80 12.13
CA GLN A 91 -4.64 -7.79 12.75
C GLN A 91 -5.41 -6.48 12.99
N LEU A 92 -6.21 -6.02 12.05
CA LEU A 92 -7.09 -4.85 12.22
C LEU A 92 -8.12 -5.06 13.34
N GLU A 93 -8.72 -6.24 13.39
CA GLU A 93 -9.65 -6.61 14.46
C GLU A 93 -8.99 -6.63 15.85
N SER A 94 -7.72 -7.01 15.94
CA SER A 94 -6.97 -7.05 17.19
C SER A 94 -6.67 -5.66 17.79
N ILE A 95 -6.70 -4.61 16.94
CA ILE A 95 -6.53 -3.21 17.36
C ILE A 95 -7.85 -2.42 17.38
N GLY A 96 -8.98 -3.13 17.39
CA GLY A 96 -10.29 -2.57 17.67
C GLY A 96 -11.17 -2.24 16.47
N PHE A 97 -10.76 -2.48 15.23
CA PHE A 97 -11.66 -2.31 14.09
C PHE A 97 -12.68 -3.46 13.97
N THR A 98 -13.84 -3.16 13.41
CA THR A 98 -14.71 -4.18 12.81
C THR A 98 -14.34 -4.31 11.34
N VAL A 99 -14.18 -5.54 10.83
CA VAL A 99 -13.82 -5.76 9.43
C VAL A 99 -14.89 -6.57 8.71
N ASP A 100 -15.55 -5.94 7.74
CA ASP A 100 -16.45 -6.61 6.79
C ASP A 100 -15.61 -7.25 5.68
N ARG A 101 -15.38 -8.57 5.79
CA ARG A 101 -14.58 -9.33 4.84
C ARG A 101 -15.42 -9.74 3.65
N GLN A 102 -15.25 -9.07 2.54
CA GLN A 102 -15.94 -9.36 1.30
C GLN A 102 -15.07 -10.23 0.36
N TYR A 103 -15.34 -11.52 0.33
CA TYR A 103 -14.63 -12.46 -0.54
C TYR A 103 -15.15 -12.36 -1.96
N LYS A 104 -14.28 -12.01 -2.91
CA LYS A 104 -14.65 -11.76 -4.30
C LYS A 104 -13.62 -12.33 -5.26
N THR A 105 -14.09 -12.81 -6.41
CA THR A 105 -13.24 -13.09 -7.57
C THR A 105 -12.75 -11.76 -8.20
N ARG A 106 -11.80 -11.86 -9.14
CA ARG A 106 -11.34 -10.68 -9.89
C ARG A 106 -12.48 -9.95 -10.59
N SER A 107 -13.35 -10.70 -11.25
CA SER A 107 -14.46 -10.15 -12.03
C SER A 107 -15.49 -9.44 -11.14
N GLU A 108 -15.71 -9.92 -9.93
CA GLU A 108 -16.61 -9.30 -8.95
C GLU A 108 -15.99 -8.08 -8.26
N ALA A 109 -14.69 -8.11 -8.00
CA ALA A 109 -13.98 -7.04 -7.33
C ALA A 109 -13.70 -5.83 -8.25
N SER A 110 -13.34 -6.07 -9.52
CA SER A 110 -12.87 -5.02 -10.44
C SER A 110 -13.87 -3.87 -10.64
N PRO A 111 -15.18 -4.09 -10.80
CA PRO A 111 -16.14 -2.99 -10.90
C PRO A 111 -16.18 -2.12 -9.64
N ILE A 112 -15.85 -2.69 -8.47
CA ILE A 112 -15.92 -2.00 -7.19
C ILE A 112 -14.64 -1.18 -6.97
N TRP A 113 -13.48 -1.84 -6.90
CA TRP A 113 -12.24 -1.14 -6.51
C TRP A 113 -11.64 -0.25 -7.62
N ASN A 114 -11.88 -0.59 -8.90
CA ASN A 114 -11.22 0.06 -10.03
C ASN A 114 -12.13 0.99 -10.84
N GLN A 115 -13.46 0.87 -10.70
CA GLN A 115 -14.42 1.61 -11.54
C GLN A 115 -15.40 2.47 -10.72
N SER A 116 -15.52 2.27 -9.41
CA SER A 116 -16.33 3.15 -8.56
C SER A 116 -15.54 4.36 -8.09
N GLU A 117 -16.25 5.44 -7.79
CA GLU A 117 -15.66 6.59 -7.16
C GLU A 117 -15.31 6.27 -5.69
N PRO A 118 -14.15 6.69 -5.16
CA PRO A 118 -13.79 6.48 -3.75
C PRO A 118 -14.83 7.06 -2.78
N THR A 119 -15.50 8.15 -3.15
CA THR A 119 -16.55 8.80 -2.37
C THR A 119 -17.82 7.97 -2.23
N ASP A 120 -18.01 6.92 -3.04
CA ASP A 120 -19.14 6.00 -2.89
C ASP A 120 -19.01 5.12 -1.64
N GLY A 121 -17.80 5.03 -1.05
CA GLY A 121 -17.55 4.30 0.19
C GLY A 121 -17.80 2.79 0.09
N LEU A 122 -17.66 2.21 -1.10
CA LEU A 122 -17.97 0.79 -1.34
C LEU A 122 -16.89 -0.17 -0.82
N TRP A 123 -15.71 0.35 -0.50
CA TRP A 123 -14.59 -0.43 0.05
C TRP A 123 -13.56 0.49 0.72
N ASN A 124 -12.75 -0.09 1.61
CA ASN A 124 -11.63 0.58 2.28
C ASN A 124 -10.29 -0.11 1.98
N LEU A 125 -10.29 -1.43 1.88
CA LEU A 125 -9.09 -2.22 1.63
C LEU A 125 -9.36 -3.26 0.53
N TYR A 126 -8.31 -3.57 -0.24
CA TYR A 126 -8.36 -4.57 -1.30
C TYR A 126 -7.04 -5.34 -1.40
N THR A 127 -7.10 -6.67 -1.50
CA THR A 127 -5.92 -7.50 -1.76
C THR A 127 -5.56 -7.47 -3.24
N ALA A 128 -4.83 -6.44 -3.65
CA ALA A 128 -4.37 -6.25 -5.02
C ALA A 128 -3.23 -7.22 -5.39
N GLY A 129 -2.87 -7.25 -6.66
CA GLY A 129 -1.71 -7.94 -7.17
C GLY A 129 -1.33 -7.39 -8.54
N TRP A 130 -0.04 -7.24 -8.75
CA TRP A 130 0.54 -6.71 -9.98
C TRP A 130 1.44 -7.77 -10.61
N ILE A 131 1.50 -7.78 -11.92
CA ILE A 131 2.36 -8.69 -12.68
C ILE A 131 3.32 -7.84 -13.50
N SER A 132 4.62 -8.08 -13.35
CA SER A 132 5.63 -7.57 -14.25
C SER A 132 5.95 -8.64 -15.29
N PRO A 133 5.62 -8.45 -16.57
CA PRO A 133 5.84 -9.47 -17.61
C PRO A 133 7.30 -9.53 -18.09
N SER A 134 8.12 -8.55 -17.70
CA SER A 134 9.52 -8.44 -18.10
C SER A 134 10.39 -7.99 -16.92
N ILE A 135 11.70 -8.23 -17.03
CA ILE A 135 12.66 -7.70 -16.06
C ILE A 135 12.90 -6.23 -16.38
N ASP A 136 12.51 -5.35 -15.46
CA ASP A 136 12.84 -3.94 -15.53
C ASP A 136 14.24 -3.68 -14.96
N ARG A 137 15.01 -2.91 -15.69
CA ARG A 137 16.35 -2.46 -15.27
C ARG A 137 16.29 -1.14 -14.51
N ASP A 138 15.20 -0.43 -14.66
CA ASP A 138 14.91 0.86 -14.07
C ASP A 138 13.45 0.87 -13.59
N GLU A 139 13.26 1.08 -12.30
CA GLU A 139 11.94 1.14 -11.66
C GLU A 139 11.58 2.56 -11.22
N GLY A 140 12.21 3.59 -11.80
CA GLY A 140 11.90 4.99 -11.48
C GLY A 140 10.47 5.39 -11.81
N ASP A 141 9.87 4.77 -12.81
CA ASP A 141 8.49 4.98 -13.23
C ASP A 141 7.45 4.40 -12.25
N GLN A 142 7.84 3.48 -11.38
CA GLN A 142 6.94 2.83 -10.43
C GLN A 142 6.27 3.83 -9.47
N PHE A 143 6.97 4.92 -9.12
CA PHE A 143 6.40 5.96 -8.26
C PHE A 143 5.28 6.73 -8.97
N SER A 144 5.45 7.09 -10.23
CA SER A 144 4.37 7.67 -11.05
C SER A 144 3.22 6.69 -11.25
N ALA A 145 3.52 5.44 -11.56
CA ALA A 145 2.52 4.42 -11.84
C ALA A 145 1.62 4.11 -10.61
N TYR A 146 2.20 4.06 -9.42
CA TYR A 146 1.46 3.64 -8.22
C TYR A 146 1.04 4.77 -7.29
N TYR A 147 1.69 5.93 -7.34
CA TYR A 147 1.51 7.00 -6.36
C TYR A 147 1.17 8.35 -6.99
N THR A 148 0.70 8.37 -8.23
CA THR A 148 0.21 9.60 -8.87
C THR A 148 -0.99 9.31 -9.78
N ASN A 149 -1.73 10.35 -10.13
CA ASN A 149 -2.85 10.23 -11.07
C ASN A 149 -2.42 9.91 -12.52
N ARG A 150 -1.12 9.98 -12.83
CA ARG A 150 -0.56 9.59 -14.12
C ARG A 150 -0.59 8.08 -14.35
N GLY A 151 -0.56 7.29 -13.28
CA GLY A 151 -0.42 5.84 -13.36
C GLY A 151 -1.64 5.09 -13.91
N SER A 152 -2.85 5.63 -13.72
CA SER A 152 -4.07 4.98 -14.19
C SER A 152 -5.21 5.98 -14.39
N PRO A 153 -6.06 5.80 -15.40
CA PRO A 153 -7.29 6.60 -15.57
C PRO A 153 -8.42 6.18 -14.61
N SER A 154 -8.21 5.19 -13.74
CA SER A 154 -9.27 4.74 -12.83
C SER A 154 -9.62 5.79 -11.78
N PRO A 155 -10.88 5.87 -11.31
CA PRO A 155 -11.32 6.88 -10.36
C PRO A 155 -10.45 6.96 -9.10
N LEU A 156 -10.00 5.82 -8.59
CA LEU A 156 -9.14 5.76 -7.41
C LEU A 156 -7.84 6.56 -7.61
N TRP A 157 -7.14 6.36 -8.76
CA TRP A 157 -5.91 7.11 -9.07
C TRP A 157 -6.19 8.58 -9.33
N GLN A 158 -7.31 8.89 -9.97
CA GLN A 158 -7.68 10.27 -10.28
C GLN A 158 -8.08 11.07 -9.04
N ALA A 159 -8.61 10.41 -8.02
CA ALA A 159 -8.95 11.03 -6.75
C ALA A 159 -7.75 11.19 -5.79
N TYR A 160 -6.65 10.45 -6.03
CA TYR A 160 -5.47 10.49 -5.18
C TYR A 160 -4.58 11.69 -5.52
N VAL A 161 -4.18 12.44 -4.50
CA VAL A 161 -3.27 13.60 -4.61
C VAL A 161 -2.05 13.33 -3.74
N PRO A 162 -0.90 12.99 -4.32
CA PRO A 162 0.34 12.77 -3.56
C PRO A 162 0.87 14.05 -2.94
N VAL A 163 1.72 13.93 -1.93
CA VAL A 163 2.49 15.09 -1.44
C VAL A 163 3.37 15.64 -2.55
N PRO A 164 3.56 16.99 -2.63
CA PRO A 164 4.25 17.63 -3.76
C PRO A 164 5.67 17.11 -4.00
N GLU A 165 6.40 16.78 -2.93
CA GLU A 165 7.77 16.27 -3.01
C GLU A 165 7.83 14.87 -3.65
N LEU A 166 6.86 14.00 -3.34
CA LEU A 166 6.74 12.70 -3.97
C LEU A 166 6.39 12.83 -5.45
N ASP A 167 5.41 13.68 -5.77
CA ASP A 167 4.98 13.92 -7.16
C ASP A 167 6.12 14.46 -8.03
N ALA A 168 6.88 15.43 -7.52
CA ALA A 168 8.03 16.00 -8.22
C ALA A 168 9.15 14.97 -8.45
N ALA A 169 9.47 14.16 -7.44
CA ALA A 169 10.46 13.10 -7.57
C ALA A 169 10.00 12.01 -8.55
N ALA A 170 8.74 11.60 -8.47
CA ALA A 170 8.14 10.62 -9.36
C ALA A 170 8.18 11.07 -10.83
N LEU A 171 7.82 12.34 -11.11
CA LEU A 171 7.86 12.90 -12.46
C LEU A 171 9.27 12.91 -13.06
N LYS A 172 10.27 13.32 -12.27
CA LYS A 172 11.68 13.31 -12.72
C LYS A 172 12.21 11.91 -12.98
N LEU A 173 11.85 10.95 -12.13
CA LEU A 173 12.26 9.55 -12.30
C LEU A 173 11.60 8.92 -13.53
N GLU A 174 10.31 9.13 -13.74
CA GLU A 174 9.57 8.62 -14.91
C GLU A 174 10.12 9.20 -16.23
N SER A 175 10.40 10.51 -16.25
CA SER A 175 10.92 11.19 -17.44
C SER A 175 12.44 11.05 -17.64
N ASN A 176 13.15 10.41 -16.71
CA ASN A 176 14.60 10.35 -16.68
C ASN A 176 15.26 11.75 -16.67
N ASP A 177 14.61 12.74 -16.05
CA ASP A 177 15.10 14.11 -15.93
C ASP A 177 16.07 14.26 -14.76
N PHE A 178 17.26 13.67 -14.91
CA PHE A 178 18.38 13.78 -13.99
C PHE A 178 19.71 13.73 -14.76
N THR A 179 20.70 14.45 -14.26
CA THR A 179 22.00 14.65 -14.94
C THR A 179 23.09 13.69 -14.46
N SER A 180 22.85 12.98 -13.36
CA SER A 180 23.81 12.08 -12.75
C SER A 180 23.15 10.97 -11.95
N LEU A 181 23.89 9.86 -11.70
CA LEU A 181 23.45 8.81 -10.80
C LEU A 181 23.28 9.27 -9.35
N ALA A 182 24.03 10.29 -8.95
CA ALA A 182 23.88 10.89 -7.62
C ALA A 182 22.53 11.62 -7.49
N GLU A 183 22.13 12.37 -8.50
CA GLU A 183 20.83 13.02 -8.56
C GLU A 183 19.69 11.99 -8.60
N ARG A 184 19.82 10.96 -9.45
CA ARG A 184 18.85 9.84 -9.45
C ARG A 184 18.71 9.19 -8.07
N ARG A 185 19.82 8.97 -7.37
CA ARG A 185 19.80 8.43 -6.01
C ARG A 185 19.01 9.33 -5.06
N SER A 186 19.26 10.63 -5.07
CA SER A 186 18.52 11.58 -4.22
C SER A 186 17.02 11.56 -4.48
N LEU A 187 16.60 11.37 -5.74
CA LEU A 187 15.18 11.22 -6.07
C LEU A 187 14.59 9.94 -5.46
N PHE A 188 15.31 8.81 -5.48
CA PHE A 188 14.87 7.58 -4.81
C PHE A 188 14.86 7.71 -3.28
N GLU A 189 15.85 8.39 -2.69
CA GLU A 189 15.90 8.68 -1.25
C GLU A 189 14.73 9.54 -0.79
N THR A 190 14.17 10.35 -1.68
CA THR A 190 12.94 11.13 -1.45
C THR A 190 11.68 10.28 -1.66
N ALA A 191 11.57 9.61 -2.80
CA ALA A 191 10.34 8.94 -3.20
C ALA A 191 10.04 7.69 -2.37
N LEU A 192 11.06 6.89 -2.01
CA LEU A 192 10.86 5.64 -1.26
C LEU A 192 10.21 5.87 0.12
N PRO A 193 10.75 6.73 1.00
CA PRO A 193 10.12 6.97 2.30
C PRO A 193 8.73 7.60 2.19
N LEU A 194 8.55 8.59 1.31
CA LEU A 194 7.28 9.28 1.14
C LEU A 194 6.18 8.35 0.63
N SER A 195 6.50 7.47 -0.34
CA SER A 195 5.52 6.48 -0.84
C SER A 195 5.06 5.51 0.24
N MET A 196 5.91 5.21 1.22
CA MET A 196 5.53 4.38 2.38
C MET A 196 4.69 5.15 3.39
N GLU A 197 4.99 6.43 3.64
CA GLU A 197 4.22 7.29 4.55
C GLU A 197 2.80 7.53 4.04
N GLU A 198 2.64 7.75 2.74
CA GLU A 198 1.32 7.89 2.09
C GLU A 198 0.43 6.63 2.25
N SER A 199 1.02 5.44 2.40
CA SER A 199 0.33 4.16 2.64
C SER A 199 -0.79 3.84 1.64
N TYR A 200 -0.79 4.49 0.46
CA TYR A 200 -1.75 4.25 -0.60
C TYR A 200 -1.64 2.83 -1.17
N GLN A 201 -0.40 2.34 -1.26
CA GLN A 201 -0.08 0.95 -1.58
C GLN A 201 0.73 0.36 -0.41
N VAL A 202 0.28 -0.77 0.13
CA VAL A 202 1.01 -1.52 1.16
C VAL A 202 1.58 -2.77 0.52
N TRP A 203 2.87 -2.77 0.27
CA TRP A 203 3.58 -3.88 -0.36
C TRP A 203 3.85 -4.99 0.64
N VAL A 204 3.65 -6.23 0.23
CA VAL A 204 3.70 -7.39 1.13
C VAL A 204 4.69 -8.45 0.66
N VAL A 205 4.53 -8.95 -0.55
CA VAL A 205 5.34 -10.04 -1.09
C VAL A 205 5.54 -9.92 -2.61
N ASP A 206 6.64 -10.44 -3.10
CA ASP A 206 6.87 -10.83 -4.49
C ASP A 206 6.85 -12.36 -4.61
N GLU A 207 6.13 -12.90 -5.62
CA GLU A 207 6.02 -14.34 -5.92
C GLU A 207 6.75 -14.73 -7.22
#